data_8c4d5ed24cc8d19929e40f8ec02d81f7
#
_entry.id   8c4d5ed24cc8d19929e40f8ec02d81f7
#
_cell.length_a   1.000
_cell.length_b   1.000
_cell.length_c   1.000
_cell.angle_alpha   90.00
_cell.angle_beta   90.00
_cell.angle_gamma   90.00
#
_symmetry.space_group_name_H-M   'P 1'
#
loop_
_entity.id
_entity.type
_entity.pdbx_description
1 polymer ?
#
loop_
_entity_poly.entity_id
_entity_poly.type
_entity_poly.pdbx_seq_one_letter_code
_entity_poly.pdbx_strand_id
1 'polypeptide(L)'
;MEMRFKMIHENFNVSDLEVSLEFYEKALGLKEKRRKTAEDGSFIIVYIGNETTNFELELTWLAEHPQKYDLGEEEFHLAFRTDDFDAAHALHESMGCIAFENHEMGIYFITDPDGYWLEIIPVREGKTF
;
A
#
# COMPACT_ATOMS: atom_id res chain seq x y z
N MET A 1 -2.84 11.37 -34.52
CA MET A 1 -2.68 10.21 -33.65
C MET A 1 -2.89 10.62 -32.19
N GLU A 2 -3.70 9.88 -31.48
CA GLU A 2 -3.98 10.16 -30.07
C GLU A 2 -3.02 9.36 -29.18
N MET A 3 -2.33 10.06 -28.28
CA MET A 3 -1.49 9.40 -27.28
C MET A 3 -2.35 8.89 -26.12
N ARG A 4 -1.96 7.77 -25.56
CA ARG A 4 -2.64 7.19 -24.39
C ARG A 4 -1.64 6.99 -23.27
N PHE A 5 -2.11 7.15 -22.05
CA PHE A 5 -1.30 6.97 -20.83
C PHE A 5 -1.98 5.96 -19.93
N LYS A 6 -1.19 5.07 -19.36
CA LYS A 6 -1.69 4.04 -18.45
C LYS A 6 -0.99 4.19 -17.09
N MET A 7 -1.75 4.25 -16.01
CA MET A 7 -1.17 4.26 -14.67
C MET A 7 -0.64 2.86 -14.38
N ILE A 8 0.63 2.76 -13.99
CA ILE A 8 1.28 1.45 -13.82
C ILE A 8 1.75 1.18 -12.41
N HIS A 9 2.17 2.19 -11.67
CA HIS A 9 2.57 1.99 -10.27
C HIS A 9 2.52 3.28 -9.47
N GLU A 10 2.46 3.13 -8.15
CA GLU A 10 2.70 4.18 -7.16
C GLU A 10 3.98 3.80 -6.43
N ASN A 11 4.81 4.77 -6.07
CA ASN A 11 6.01 4.51 -5.26
C ASN A 11 5.86 5.05 -3.85
N PHE A 12 6.21 4.22 -2.87
CA PHE A 12 6.42 4.64 -1.49
C PHE A 12 7.86 4.35 -1.10
N ASN A 13 8.58 5.37 -0.63
CA ASN A 13 9.89 5.14 -0.04
C ASN A 13 9.69 4.61 1.38
N VAL A 14 10.41 3.56 1.75
CA VAL A 14 10.25 2.87 3.03
C VAL A 14 11.56 2.86 3.81
N SER A 15 11.47 2.98 5.13
CA SER A 15 12.66 3.03 5.99
C SER A 15 13.18 1.64 6.34
N ASP A 16 12.31 0.63 6.39
CA ASP A 16 12.68 -0.76 6.67
C ASP A 16 11.93 -1.67 5.70
N LEU A 17 12.64 -2.13 4.68
CA LEU A 17 12.03 -2.88 3.58
C LEU A 17 11.35 -4.17 4.05
N GLU A 18 12.03 -4.95 4.89
CA GLU A 18 11.48 -6.23 5.32
C GLU A 18 10.21 -6.07 6.15
N VAL A 19 10.17 -5.08 7.03
CA VAL A 19 8.99 -4.77 7.83
C VAL A 19 7.84 -4.35 6.93
N SER A 20 8.12 -3.52 5.93
CA SER A 20 7.09 -3.08 4.98
C SER A 20 6.57 -4.23 4.12
N LEU A 21 7.44 -5.09 3.61
CA LEU A 21 7.03 -6.24 2.81
C LEU A 21 6.12 -7.17 3.61
N GLU A 22 6.47 -7.44 4.86
CA GLU A 22 5.67 -8.28 5.74
C GLU A 22 4.30 -7.66 6.00
N PHE A 23 4.27 -6.34 6.25
CA PHE A 23 3.03 -5.63 6.47
C PHE A 23 2.08 -5.74 5.27
N TYR A 24 2.58 -5.42 4.08
CA TYR A 24 1.74 -5.40 2.88
C TYR A 24 1.22 -6.78 2.51
N GLU A 25 2.00 -7.83 2.75
CA GLU A 25 1.52 -9.19 2.52
C GLU A 25 0.42 -9.57 3.50
N LYS A 26 0.63 -9.29 4.79
CA LYS A 26 -0.33 -9.64 5.84
C LYS A 26 -1.60 -8.80 5.77
N ALA A 27 -1.46 -7.49 5.59
CA ALA A 27 -2.59 -6.57 5.64
C ALA A 27 -3.42 -6.59 4.37
N LEU A 28 -2.80 -6.73 3.20
CA LEU A 28 -3.44 -6.50 1.92
C LEU A 28 -3.22 -7.61 0.88
N GLY A 29 -2.48 -8.66 1.25
CA GLY A 29 -2.21 -9.76 0.31
C GLY A 29 -1.36 -9.35 -0.88
N LEU A 30 -0.51 -8.35 -0.72
CA LEU A 30 0.40 -7.90 -1.77
C LEU A 30 1.74 -8.59 -1.61
N LYS A 31 2.13 -9.35 -2.62
CA LYS A 31 3.37 -10.13 -2.60
C LYS A 31 4.39 -9.56 -3.56
N GLU A 32 5.65 -9.83 -3.29
CA GLU A 32 6.73 -9.43 -4.18
C GLU A 32 6.57 -10.11 -5.54
N LYS A 33 6.61 -9.30 -6.60
CA LYS A 33 6.54 -9.78 -7.98
C LYS A 33 7.89 -9.72 -8.66
N ARG A 34 8.69 -8.71 -8.35
CA ARG A 34 10.02 -8.52 -8.89
C ARG A 34 10.75 -7.48 -8.05
N ARG A 35 12.08 -7.48 -8.13
CA ARG A 35 12.88 -6.48 -7.44
C ARG A 35 14.12 -6.10 -8.26
N LYS A 36 14.64 -4.92 -7.95
CA LYS A 36 15.87 -4.42 -8.53
C LYS A 36 16.77 -3.96 -7.39
N THR A 37 17.97 -4.50 -7.34
CA THR A 37 18.95 -4.15 -6.31
C THR A 37 20.15 -3.49 -6.98
N ALA A 38 20.59 -2.34 -6.45
CA ALA A 38 21.80 -1.68 -6.96
C ALA A 38 23.02 -2.52 -6.67
N GLU A 39 23.97 -2.57 -7.60
CA GLU A 39 25.18 -3.34 -7.43
C GLU A 39 25.99 -2.88 -6.22
N ASP A 40 25.98 -1.57 -5.95
CA ASP A 40 26.69 -0.99 -4.80
C ASP A 40 25.89 -1.01 -3.51
N GLY A 41 24.70 -1.59 -3.50
CA GLY A 41 23.86 -1.67 -2.33
C GLY A 41 23.14 -0.38 -1.97
N SER A 42 23.19 0.65 -2.82
CA SER A 42 22.63 1.96 -2.50
C SER A 42 21.11 1.99 -2.46
N PHE A 43 20.46 1.09 -3.18
CA PHE A 43 18.98 1.03 -3.15
C PHE A 43 18.48 -0.39 -3.43
N ILE A 44 17.27 -0.64 -3.00
CA ILE A 44 16.49 -1.83 -3.38
C ILE A 44 15.08 -1.33 -3.72
N ILE A 45 14.59 -1.73 -4.87
CA ILE A 45 13.23 -1.43 -5.30
C ILE A 45 12.49 -2.75 -5.43
N VAL A 46 11.35 -2.88 -4.74
CA VAL A 46 10.52 -4.08 -4.80
C VAL A 46 9.13 -3.70 -5.29
N TYR A 47 8.66 -4.40 -6.31
CA TYR A 47 7.31 -4.24 -6.82
C TYR A 47 6.42 -5.31 -6.21
N ILE A 48 5.37 -4.89 -5.52
CA ILE A 48 4.42 -5.80 -4.89
C ILE A 48 3.05 -5.63 -5.52
N GLY A 49 2.27 -6.70 -5.49
CA GLY A 49 0.94 -6.70 -6.07
C GLY A 49 0.26 -8.04 -5.88
N ASN A 50 -0.92 -8.18 -6.45
CA ASN A 50 -1.66 -9.42 -6.46
C ASN A 50 -2.39 -9.57 -7.79
N GLU A 51 -3.27 -10.56 -7.88
CA GLU A 51 -3.92 -10.93 -9.14
C GLU A 51 -5.14 -10.07 -9.50
N THR A 52 -5.52 -9.12 -8.62
CA THR A 52 -6.73 -8.31 -8.84
C THR A 52 -6.51 -7.22 -9.87
N THR A 53 -5.27 -6.78 -10.06
CA THR A 53 -4.92 -5.74 -11.03
C THR A 53 -3.45 -5.87 -11.42
N ASN A 54 -3.09 -5.26 -12.56
CA ASN A 54 -1.70 -5.17 -13.00
C ASN A 54 -1.00 -3.93 -12.42
N PHE A 55 -1.73 -3.03 -11.80
CA PHE A 55 -1.14 -1.89 -11.10
C PHE A 55 -0.34 -2.40 -9.90
N GLU A 56 0.86 -1.85 -9.72
CA GLU A 56 1.78 -2.33 -8.68
C GLU A 56 2.12 -1.22 -7.69
N LEU A 57 2.44 -1.61 -6.47
CA LEU A 57 3.03 -0.69 -5.50
C LEU A 57 4.54 -0.92 -5.51
N GLU A 58 5.28 0.15 -5.77
CA GLU A 58 6.74 0.13 -5.80
C GLU A 58 7.24 0.61 -4.43
N LEU A 59 7.99 -0.25 -3.73
CA LEU A 59 8.60 0.11 -2.45
C LEU A 59 10.09 0.35 -2.71
N THR A 60 10.56 1.55 -2.38
CA THR A 60 11.96 1.93 -2.58
C THR A 60 12.64 2.09 -1.23
N TRP A 61 13.72 1.33 -1.03
CA TRP A 61 14.57 1.44 0.14
C TRP A 61 15.92 2.04 -0.27
N LEU A 62 16.37 3.06 0.47
CA LEU A 62 17.64 3.74 0.20
C LEU A 62 18.58 3.53 1.38
N ALA A 63 19.79 3.02 1.10
CA ALA A 63 20.78 2.75 2.14
C ALA A 63 21.17 3.99 2.96
N GLU A 64 21.16 5.16 2.32
CA GLU A 64 21.54 6.41 2.97
C GLU A 64 20.38 7.13 3.67
N HIS A 65 19.21 6.49 3.76
CA HIS A 65 18.04 7.08 4.43
C HIS A 65 17.50 6.10 5.51
N PRO A 66 18.22 5.97 6.64
CA PRO A 66 17.79 5.04 7.70
C PRO A 66 16.64 5.55 8.55
N GLN A 67 16.37 6.85 8.51
CA GLN A 67 15.30 7.45 9.31
C GLN A 67 13.94 7.35 8.60
N LYS A 68 12.88 7.56 9.35
CA LYS A 68 11.53 7.63 8.77
C LYS A 68 11.42 8.81 7.81
N TYR A 69 10.56 8.67 6.81
CA TYR A 69 10.31 9.75 5.85
C TYR A 69 9.33 10.76 6.44
N ASP A 70 9.56 12.03 6.11
CA ASP A 70 8.64 13.11 6.46
C ASP A 70 7.55 13.15 5.38
N LEU A 71 6.35 12.74 5.74
CA LEU A 71 5.22 12.69 4.80
C LEU A 71 4.40 13.98 4.79
N GLY A 72 4.87 15.00 5.49
CA GLY A 72 4.18 16.28 5.55
C GLY A 72 2.82 16.18 6.22
N GLU A 73 1.82 16.81 5.66
CA GLU A 73 0.47 16.78 6.21
C GLU A 73 -0.29 15.50 5.88
N GLU A 74 0.29 14.63 5.05
CA GLU A 74 -0.32 13.36 4.63
C GLU A 74 -1.70 13.52 3.99
N GLU A 75 -1.84 14.53 3.15
CA GLU A 75 -3.09 14.81 2.43
C GLU A 75 -3.24 13.94 1.18
N PHE A 76 -2.65 12.76 1.20
CA PHE A 76 -2.73 11.79 0.10
C PHE A 76 -2.88 10.39 0.66
N HIS A 77 -3.42 9.50 -0.15
CA HIS A 77 -3.58 8.09 0.23
C HIS A 77 -3.73 7.22 -1.01
N LEU A 78 -3.52 5.93 -0.83
CA LEU A 78 -3.76 4.91 -1.84
C LEU A 78 -4.96 4.09 -1.40
N ALA A 79 -5.92 3.88 -2.29
CA ALA A 79 -7.17 3.20 -1.96
C ALA A 79 -7.19 1.76 -2.45
N PHE A 80 -7.80 0.89 -1.65
CA PHE A 80 -7.99 -0.53 -1.94
C PHE A 80 -9.45 -0.87 -1.75
N ARG A 81 -10.02 -1.64 -2.68
CA ARG A 81 -11.35 -2.20 -2.50
C ARG A 81 -11.20 -3.64 -2.02
N THR A 82 -12.04 -4.03 -1.07
CA THR A 82 -12.08 -5.41 -0.59
C THR A 82 -13.44 -6.01 -0.86
N ASP A 83 -13.47 -7.31 -1.15
CA ASP A 83 -14.71 -8.05 -1.33
C ASP A 83 -15.25 -8.62 -0.01
N ASP A 84 -14.52 -8.46 1.09
CA ASP A 84 -14.97 -8.87 2.42
C ASP A 84 -14.56 -7.80 3.45
N PHE A 85 -15.38 -6.77 3.53
CA PHE A 85 -15.08 -5.60 4.36
C PHE A 85 -15.00 -5.94 5.86
N ASP A 86 -15.91 -6.79 6.34
CA ASP A 86 -15.93 -7.14 7.75
C ASP A 86 -14.71 -7.96 8.15
N ALA A 87 -14.30 -8.91 7.33
CA ALA A 87 -13.09 -9.70 7.58
C ALA A 87 -11.83 -8.83 7.51
N ALA A 88 -11.78 -7.92 6.55
CA ALA A 88 -10.67 -6.98 6.42
C ALA A 88 -10.55 -6.10 7.66
N HIS A 89 -11.66 -5.56 8.14
CA HIS A 89 -11.68 -4.73 9.34
C HIS A 89 -11.19 -5.50 10.56
N ALA A 90 -11.68 -6.73 10.75
CA ALA A 90 -11.25 -7.57 11.87
C ALA A 90 -9.74 -7.85 11.82
N LEU A 91 -9.20 -8.13 10.64
CA LEU A 91 -7.77 -8.33 10.45
C LEU A 91 -6.99 -7.08 10.82
N HIS A 92 -7.35 -5.95 10.27
CA HIS A 92 -6.62 -4.69 10.50
C HIS A 92 -6.74 -4.21 11.95
N GLU A 93 -7.88 -4.46 12.58
CA GLU A 93 -8.03 -4.18 14.01
C GLU A 93 -7.08 -5.05 14.83
N SER A 94 -7.00 -6.35 14.51
CA SER A 94 -6.08 -7.28 15.22
C SER A 94 -4.62 -6.90 15.00
N MET A 95 -4.28 -6.29 13.87
CA MET A 95 -2.93 -5.80 13.58
C MET A 95 -2.63 -4.47 14.26
N GLY A 96 -3.66 -3.79 14.78
CA GLY A 96 -3.49 -2.48 15.42
C GLY A 96 -3.12 -1.37 14.45
N CYS A 97 -3.48 -1.50 13.17
CA CYS A 97 -3.05 -0.54 12.16
C CYS A 97 -4.16 0.39 11.66
N ILE A 98 -5.38 0.32 12.23
CA ILE A 98 -6.46 1.23 11.83
C ILE A 98 -6.16 2.63 12.36
N ALA A 99 -6.13 3.61 11.45
CA ALA A 99 -5.84 5.00 11.79
C ALA A 99 -7.09 5.84 11.94
N PHE A 100 -8.11 5.59 11.13
CA PHE A 100 -9.32 6.39 11.12
C PHE A 100 -10.48 5.61 10.51
N GLU A 101 -11.65 5.70 11.12
CA GLU A 101 -12.86 5.08 10.60
C GLU A 101 -13.88 6.17 10.25
N ASN A 102 -14.35 6.13 9.01
CA ASN A 102 -15.39 7.05 8.55
C ASN A 102 -16.68 6.26 8.40
N HIS A 103 -17.46 6.18 9.47
CA HIS A 103 -18.69 5.38 9.51
C HIS A 103 -19.77 5.94 8.57
N GLU A 104 -19.77 7.24 8.37
CA GLU A 104 -20.75 7.87 7.48
C GLU A 104 -20.53 7.43 6.03
N MET A 105 -19.28 7.39 5.59
CA MET A 105 -18.94 6.94 4.24
C MET A 105 -18.80 5.41 4.14
N GLY A 106 -18.70 4.72 5.27
CA GLY A 106 -18.55 3.28 5.29
C GLY A 106 -17.17 2.81 4.80
N ILE A 107 -16.13 3.53 5.18
CA ILE A 107 -14.74 3.24 4.82
C ILE A 107 -13.85 3.41 6.05
N TYR A 108 -12.61 2.94 5.96
CA TYR A 108 -11.61 3.23 7.00
C TYR A 108 -10.22 3.32 6.37
N PHE A 109 -9.29 3.86 7.15
CA PHE A 109 -7.88 3.97 6.75
C PHE A 109 -7.01 3.18 7.70
N ILE A 110 -6.00 2.53 7.13
CA ILE A 110 -4.92 1.92 7.91
C ILE A 110 -3.63 2.67 7.59
N THR A 111 -2.63 2.53 8.47
CA THR A 111 -1.30 3.09 8.21
C THR A 111 -0.30 1.96 8.08
N ASP A 112 0.62 2.11 7.13
CA ASP A 112 1.72 1.19 6.97
C ASP A 112 2.85 1.50 7.98
N PRO A 113 3.95 0.73 8.02
CA PRO A 113 5.01 0.98 8.99
C PRO A 113 5.68 2.36 8.90
N ASP A 114 5.62 3.02 7.76
CA ASP A 114 6.17 4.37 7.58
C ASP A 114 5.14 5.48 7.77
N GLY A 115 3.87 5.12 8.00
CA GLY A 115 2.81 6.08 8.21
C GLY A 115 2.00 6.45 6.97
N TYR A 116 2.23 5.78 5.85
CA TYR A 116 1.42 6.00 4.65
C TYR A 116 -0.02 5.56 4.90
N TRP A 117 -0.97 6.39 4.50
CA TRP A 117 -2.39 6.10 4.67
C TRP A 117 -2.92 5.28 3.50
N LEU A 118 -3.63 4.21 3.83
CA LEU A 118 -4.22 3.28 2.89
C LEU A 118 -5.71 3.20 3.18
N GLU A 119 -6.53 3.53 2.19
CA GLU A 119 -7.98 3.55 2.35
C GLU A 119 -8.56 2.19 2.00
N ILE A 120 -9.48 1.70 2.83
CA ILE A 120 -10.16 0.42 2.62
C ILE A 120 -11.62 0.70 2.31
N ILE A 121 -12.04 0.28 1.13
CA ILE A 121 -13.37 0.55 0.58
C ILE A 121 -14.09 -0.77 0.30
N PRO A 122 -15.35 -0.93 0.72
CA PRO A 122 -16.10 -2.14 0.38
C PRO A 122 -16.57 -2.11 -1.07
N VAL A 123 -17.01 -3.27 -1.56
CA VAL A 123 -17.79 -3.32 -2.79
C VAL A 123 -19.17 -2.74 -2.47
N ARG A 124 -19.58 -1.74 -3.24
CA ARG A 124 -20.89 -1.11 -3.03
C ARG A 124 -21.98 -1.95 -3.69
N GLU A 125 -23.19 -1.86 -3.14
CA GLU A 125 -24.35 -2.52 -3.70
C GLU A 125 -24.53 -2.16 -5.18
N GLY A 126 -24.73 -3.18 -6.02
CA GLY A 126 -24.89 -3.00 -7.45
C GLY A 126 -23.60 -2.75 -8.21
N LYS A 127 -22.46 -2.81 -7.53
CA LYS A 127 -21.13 -2.61 -8.15
C LYS A 127 -20.32 -3.90 -8.10
N THR A 128 -19.32 -4.00 -8.96
CA THR A 128 -18.40 -5.14 -8.99
C THR A 128 -17.13 -4.82 -8.20
N PHE A 129 -16.42 -5.88 -7.86
CA PHE A 129 -15.14 -5.79 -7.17
C PHE A 129 -14.07 -4.99 -7.92
#